data_32de20d59d297b4f6aa7d2626370b4cf
#
_entry.id   32de20d59d297b4f6aa7d2626370b4cf
#
_cell.length_a   1.000
_cell.length_b   1.000
_cell.length_c   1.000
_cell.angle_alpha   90.00
_cell.angle_beta   90.00
_cell.angle_gamma   90.00
#
_symmetry.space_group_name_H-M   'P 1'
#
loop_
_entity.id
_entity.type
_entity.pdbx_description
1 polymer ?
#
loop_
_entity_poly.entity_id
_entity_poly.type
_entity_poly.pdbx_seq_one_letter_code
_entity_poly.pdbx_strand_id
1 'polypeptide(L)'
;MKVKKAIGKCLLVLLCIVVILAIIVAAQFYHRSDPKNLKQYDTENPFITGKTTISAHRSGAGDFPEETLAAFRGCVENAEMQVDYFEFDLHMAADDILVLSHDSTLDRVSDAAAVFGAENVLVRDKTLAELKQLNMAAQFMNDAGEAPYTGLHGDAVPDELRILSLDEGLDYLTSAGDYRYIIEIKDG
;
A
#
# COMPACT_ATOMS: atom_id res chain seq x y z
N MET A 1 48.12 34.69 27.82
CA MET A 1 48.24 34.66 26.37
C MET A 1 48.53 33.28 25.81
N LYS A 2 49.49 32.49 26.38
CA LYS A 2 49.88 31.13 25.90
C LYS A 2 48.74 30.10 25.96
N VAL A 3 47.86 30.09 27.01
CA VAL A 3 46.75 29.11 27.18
C VAL A 3 45.65 29.29 26.10
N LYS A 4 45.28 30.54 25.80
CA LYS A 4 44.27 30.81 24.75
C LYS A 4 44.77 30.36 23.34
N LYS A 5 46.07 30.48 23.05
CA LYS A 5 46.67 29.98 21.82
C LYS A 5 46.70 28.45 21.75
N ALA A 6 46.91 27.77 22.90
CA ALA A 6 46.88 26.30 22.96
C ALA A 6 45.48 25.77 22.74
N ILE A 7 44.45 26.36 23.42
CA ILE A 7 43.04 26.00 23.25
C ILE A 7 42.59 26.19 21.80
N GLY A 8 42.96 27.33 21.13
CA GLY A 8 42.65 27.57 19.72
C GLY A 8 43.24 26.51 18.78
N LYS A 9 44.49 26.05 19.07
CA LYS A 9 45.12 24.98 18.29
C LYS A 9 44.39 23.63 18.48
N CYS A 10 44.03 23.30 19.71
CA CYS A 10 43.27 22.07 19.98
C CYS A 10 41.87 22.06 19.31
N LEU A 11 41.16 23.19 19.33
CA LEU A 11 39.89 23.35 18.64
C LEU A 11 40.03 23.23 17.12
N LEU A 12 41.09 23.80 16.53
CA LEU A 12 41.36 23.67 15.10
C LEU A 12 41.65 22.23 14.72
N VAL A 13 42.46 21.50 15.48
CA VAL A 13 42.73 20.07 15.24
C VAL A 13 41.47 19.25 15.34
N LEU A 14 40.65 19.50 16.37
CA LEU A 14 39.36 18.80 16.54
C LEU A 14 38.42 19.04 15.32
N LEU A 15 38.34 20.30 14.89
CA LEU A 15 37.55 20.64 13.70
C LEU A 15 38.06 19.93 12.44
N CYS A 16 39.38 19.87 12.23
CA CYS A 16 39.96 19.12 11.12
C CYS A 16 39.61 17.63 11.17
N ILE A 17 39.65 17.00 12.36
CA ILE A 17 39.29 15.60 12.52
C ILE A 17 37.82 15.38 12.16
N VAL A 18 36.92 16.24 12.64
CA VAL A 18 35.48 16.14 12.33
C VAL A 18 35.22 16.28 10.83
N VAL A 19 35.88 17.23 10.17
CA VAL A 19 35.76 17.42 8.70
C VAL A 19 36.26 16.20 7.94
N ILE A 20 37.42 15.65 8.34
CA ILE A 20 37.98 14.45 7.70
C ILE A 20 37.02 13.26 7.88
N LEU A 21 36.46 13.05 9.07
CA LEU A 21 35.48 11.98 9.31
C LEU A 21 34.22 12.17 8.47
N ALA A 22 33.72 13.39 8.37
CA ALA A 22 32.56 13.70 7.53
C ALA A 22 32.83 13.40 6.04
N ILE A 23 34.04 13.74 5.54
CA ILE A 23 34.45 13.42 4.16
C ILE A 23 34.51 11.90 3.95
N ILE A 24 35.09 11.16 4.90
CA ILE A 24 35.19 9.69 4.82
C ILE A 24 33.80 9.06 4.78
N VAL A 25 32.89 9.50 5.65
CA VAL A 25 31.49 9.01 5.68
C VAL A 25 30.77 9.32 4.37
N ALA A 26 30.91 10.55 3.87
CA ALA A 26 30.31 10.95 2.60
C ALA A 26 30.88 10.14 1.41
N ALA A 27 32.19 9.91 1.38
CA ALA A 27 32.83 9.11 0.33
C ALA A 27 32.37 7.64 0.40
N GLN A 28 32.25 7.06 1.58
CA GLN A 28 31.73 5.69 1.76
C GLN A 28 30.28 5.59 1.34
N PHE A 29 29.45 6.59 1.69
CA PHE A 29 28.04 6.63 1.28
C PHE A 29 27.92 6.72 -0.25
N TYR A 30 28.69 7.61 -0.87
CA TYR A 30 28.72 7.77 -2.32
C TYR A 30 29.20 6.49 -3.03
N HIS A 31 30.25 5.86 -2.51
CA HIS A 31 30.77 4.60 -3.05
C HIS A 31 29.75 3.45 -2.96
N ARG A 32 29.01 3.36 -1.83
CA ARG A 32 27.95 2.34 -1.65
C ARG A 32 26.75 2.59 -2.55
N SER A 33 26.45 3.85 -2.85
CA SER A 33 25.32 4.25 -3.69
C SER A 33 25.61 4.17 -5.19
N ASP A 34 26.89 3.97 -5.59
CA ASP A 34 27.24 3.81 -7.00
C ASP A 34 26.74 2.46 -7.52
N PRO A 35 25.88 2.44 -8.56
CA PRO A 35 25.34 1.20 -9.14
C PRO A 35 26.41 0.18 -9.53
N LYS A 36 27.64 0.64 -9.88
CA LYS A 36 28.78 -0.22 -10.23
C LYS A 36 29.33 -1.01 -9.04
N ASN A 37 29.10 -0.54 -7.82
CA ASN A 37 29.55 -1.16 -6.58
C ASN A 37 28.45 -1.98 -5.90
N LEU A 38 27.23 -1.98 -6.45
CA LEU A 38 26.17 -2.85 -5.98
C LEU A 38 26.55 -4.30 -6.29
N LYS A 39 26.42 -5.15 -5.27
CA LYS A 39 26.69 -6.57 -5.41
C LYS A 39 25.74 -7.15 -6.46
N GLN A 40 26.25 -7.46 -7.64
CA GLN A 40 25.48 -8.24 -8.60
C GLN A 40 25.38 -9.65 -8.02
N TYR A 41 24.17 -10.06 -7.68
CA TYR A 41 23.89 -11.44 -7.36
C TYR A 41 23.87 -12.21 -8.67
N ASP A 42 24.66 -13.29 -8.74
CA ASP A 42 24.58 -14.23 -9.85
C ASP A 42 23.17 -14.82 -9.89
N THR A 43 22.51 -14.63 -11.02
CA THR A 43 21.08 -14.86 -11.18
C THR A 43 20.76 -16.31 -11.57
N GLU A 44 21.44 -17.28 -11.00
CA GLU A 44 21.03 -18.70 -11.13
C GLU A 44 19.71 -19.01 -10.38
N ASN A 45 19.16 -18.02 -9.66
CA ASN A 45 17.87 -18.20 -9.00
C ASN A 45 16.76 -18.23 -10.06
N PRO A 46 16.06 -19.37 -10.23
CA PRO A 46 15.02 -19.51 -11.26
C PRO A 46 13.81 -18.59 -11.06
N PHE A 47 13.68 -17.98 -9.88
CA PHE A 47 12.64 -16.98 -9.58
C PHE A 47 13.03 -15.55 -9.97
N ILE A 48 14.31 -15.30 -10.32
CA ILE A 48 14.77 -14.00 -10.82
C ILE A 48 14.74 -14.03 -12.35
N THR A 49 13.67 -13.50 -12.92
CA THR A 49 13.48 -13.49 -14.38
C THR A 49 14.21 -12.35 -15.09
N GLY A 50 14.93 -11.50 -14.35
CA GLY A 50 15.61 -10.31 -14.88
C GLY A 50 14.67 -9.13 -15.15
N LYS A 51 13.35 -9.32 -15.06
CA LYS A 51 12.33 -8.26 -15.19
C LYS A 51 11.80 -7.91 -13.81
N THR A 52 11.84 -6.63 -13.44
CA THR A 52 11.12 -6.12 -12.28
C THR A 52 9.63 -6.16 -12.59
N THR A 53 8.83 -6.72 -11.69
CA THR A 53 7.38 -6.76 -11.79
C THR A 53 6.76 -5.85 -10.72
N ILE A 54 5.61 -5.28 -11.03
CA ILE A 54 4.88 -4.38 -10.14
C ILE A 54 3.63 -5.11 -9.65
N SER A 55 3.45 -5.15 -8.34
CA SER A 55 2.24 -5.65 -7.69
C SER A 55 1.43 -4.47 -7.14
N ALA A 56 0.16 -4.39 -7.49
CA ALA A 56 -0.78 -3.47 -6.88
C ALA A 56 -1.24 -4.06 -5.53
N HIS A 57 -0.54 -3.68 -4.44
CA HIS A 57 -0.83 -4.13 -3.08
C HIS A 57 -2.20 -3.63 -2.62
N ARG A 58 -3.04 -4.52 -2.09
CA ARG A 58 -4.45 -4.25 -1.76
C ARG A 58 -5.20 -3.57 -2.90
N SER A 59 -5.03 -4.10 -4.09
CA SER A 59 -5.64 -3.58 -5.32
C SER A 59 -5.19 -2.18 -5.73
N GLY A 60 -4.15 -1.61 -5.11
CA GLY A 60 -3.64 -0.26 -5.39
C GLY A 60 -3.89 0.75 -4.28
N ALA A 61 -3.84 0.32 -3.02
CA ALA A 61 -4.11 1.12 -1.81
C ALA A 61 -3.28 2.40 -1.66
N GLY A 62 -2.19 2.56 -2.40
CA GLY A 62 -1.38 3.79 -2.37
C GLY A 62 -2.10 4.99 -2.98
N ASP A 63 -2.82 4.77 -4.08
CA ASP A 63 -3.42 5.82 -4.90
C ASP A 63 -4.96 5.78 -4.90
N PHE A 64 -5.55 4.63 -4.54
CA PHE A 64 -6.99 4.37 -4.63
C PHE A 64 -7.55 3.76 -3.33
N PRO A 65 -8.89 3.83 -3.11
CA PRO A 65 -9.52 3.12 -1.99
C PRO A 65 -9.26 1.61 -2.08
N GLU A 66 -8.54 1.05 -1.11
CA GLU A 66 -8.11 -0.36 -1.12
C GLU A 66 -9.27 -1.33 -1.28
N GLU A 67 -9.03 -2.47 -1.94
CA GLU A 67 -9.95 -3.60 -2.06
C GLU A 67 -11.31 -3.25 -2.70
N THR A 68 -11.33 -2.22 -3.55
CA THR A 68 -12.55 -1.76 -4.25
C THR A 68 -12.42 -1.89 -5.76
N LEU A 69 -13.55 -1.89 -6.47
CA LEU A 69 -13.55 -1.84 -7.94
C LEU A 69 -12.91 -0.54 -8.46
N ALA A 70 -13.06 0.57 -7.71
CA ALA A 70 -12.41 1.83 -8.05
C ALA A 70 -10.86 1.70 -8.04
N ALA A 71 -10.29 0.92 -7.11
CA ALA A 71 -8.86 0.65 -7.07
C ALA A 71 -8.42 -0.22 -8.25
N PHE A 72 -9.11 -1.31 -8.54
CA PHE A 72 -8.80 -2.14 -9.72
C PHE A 72 -8.86 -1.32 -11.01
N ARG A 73 -9.94 -0.56 -11.20
CA ARG A 73 -10.11 0.29 -12.37
C ARG A 73 -9.02 1.36 -12.48
N GLY A 74 -8.72 2.03 -11.37
CA GLY A 74 -7.66 3.03 -11.32
C GLY A 74 -6.30 2.48 -11.74
N CYS A 75 -5.92 1.30 -11.27
CA CYS A 75 -4.68 0.63 -11.66
C CYS A 75 -4.68 0.18 -13.13
N VAL A 76 -5.81 -0.35 -13.63
CA VAL A 76 -5.94 -0.82 -15.03
C VAL A 76 -5.92 0.35 -16.02
N GLU A 77 -6.60 1.44 -15.72
CA GLU A 77 -6.77 2.58 -16.62
C GLU A 77 -5.59 3.56 -16.56
N ASN A 78 -4.75 3.50 -15.53
CA ASN A 78 -3.59 4.36 -15.41
C ASN A 78 -2.44 3.87 -16.29
N ALA A 79 -2.25 4.54 -17.42
CA ALA A 79 -1.21 4.18 -18.40
C ALA A 79 0.24 4.28 -17.85
N GLU A 80 0.45 5.01 -16.76
CA GLU A 80 1.75 5.13 -16.10
C GLU A 80 2.01 3.96 -15.12
N MET A 81 0.96 3.28 -14.67
CA MET A 81 1.03 2.11 -13.82
C MET A 81 1.09 0.84 -14.69
N GLN A 82 2.26 0.22 -14.76
CA GLN A 82 2.41 -1.08 -15.44
C GLN A 82 2.27 -2.20 -14.41
N VAL A 83 1.03 -2.49 -14.01
CA VAL A 83 0.75 -3.54 -13.03
C VAL A 83 0.88 -4.90 -13.69
N ASP A 84 1.72 -5.78 -13.11
CA ASP A 84 1.87 -7.17 -13.54
C ASP A 84 1.03 -8.12 -12.65
N TYR A 85 0.82 -7.74 -11.38
CA TYR A 85 0.09 -8.51 -10.38
C TYR A 85 -0.91 -7.63 -9.64
N PHE A 86 -2.11 -8.15 -9.41
CA PHE A 86 -2.99 -7.64 -8.37
C PHE A 86 -2.86 -8.50 -7.12
N GLU A 87 -2.59 -7.84 -6.02
CA GLU A 87 -2.59 -8.47 -4.71
C GLU A 87 -3.82 -7.98 -3.95
N PHE A 88 -4.54 -8.90 -3.31
CA PHE A 88 -5.72 -8.61 -2.52
C PHE A 88 -5.97 -9.68 -1.47
N ASP A 89 -6.71 -9.28 -0.44
CA ASP A 89 -6.95 -10.03 0.79
C ASP A 89 -8.38 -10.54 0.85
N LEU A 90 -8.57 -11.76 1.34
CA LEU A 90 -9.88 -12.40 1.42
C LEU A 90 -10.30 -12.69 2.85
N HIS A 91 -11.51 -12.31 3.17
CA HIS A 91 -12.28 -12.78 4.33
C HIS A 91 -13.55 -13.49 3.88
N MET A 92 -14.08 -14.35 4.73
CA MET A 92 -15.38 -15.01 4.51
C MET A 92 -16.49 -14.22 5.20
N ALA A 93 -17.53 -13.86 4.46
CA ALA A 93 -18.76 -13.27 4.97
C ALA A 93 -19.63 -14.31 5.68
N ALA A 94 -20.66 -13.87 6.40
CA ALA A 94 -21.54 -14.74 7.17
C ALA A 94 -22.36 -15.74 6.32
N ASP A 95 -22.49 -15.48 5.04
CA ASP A 95 -23.19 -16.31 4.05
C ASP A 95 -22.22 -17.12 3.16
N ASP A 96 -21.01 -17.41 3.66
CA ASP A 96 -19.96 -18.21 3.02
C ASP A 96 -19.45 -17.63 1.69
N ILE A 97 -19.64 -16.33 1.46
CA ILE A 97 -19.12 -15.64 0.29
C ILE A 97 -17.76 -15.01 0.64
N LEU A 98 -16.74 -15.25 -0.20
CA LEU A 98 -15.44 -14.60 -0.08
C LEU A 98 -15.54 -13.14 -0.56
N VAL A 99 -15.07 -12.22 0.28
CA VAL A 99 -15.07 -10.79 0.02
C VAL A 99 -13.65 -10.22 0.17
N LEU A 100 -13.38 -9.13 -0.54
CA LEU A 100 -12.10 -8.45 -0.49
C LEU A 100 -12.08 -7.52 0.73
N SER A 101 -11.17 -7.78 1.66
CA SER A 101 -10.90 -6.91 2.82
C SER A 101 -9.58 -7.31 3.46
N HIS A 102 -8.72 -6.34 3.78
CA HIS A 102 -7.47 -6.63 4.48
C HIS A 102 -7.70 -6.94 5.97
N ASP A 103 -8.48 -6.10 6.66
CA ASP A 103 -8.72 -6.26 8.09
C ASP A 103 -9.94 -7.14 8.34
N SER A 104 -9.93 -7.85 9.45
CA SER A 104 -11.11 -8.60 9.92
C SER A 104 -12.26 -7.68 10.37
N THR A 105 -11.96 -6.39 10.68
CA THR A 105 -12.91 -5.34 11.02
C THR A 105 -13.03 -4.31 9.91
N LEU A 106 -14.19 -3.68 9.78
CA LEU A 106 -14.52 -2.78 8.66
C LEU A 106 -14.25 -1.30 8.95
N ASP A 107 -13.91 -0.95 10.20
CA ASP A 107 -13.93 0.44 10.68
C ASP A 107 -12.84 1.31 10.06
N ARG A 108 -11.67 0.74 9.75
CA ARG A 108 -10.51 1.51 9.25
C ARG A 108 -10.74 2.13 7.88
N VAL A 109 -11.51 1.48 7.03
CA VAL A 109 -11.70 1.89 5.63
C VAL A 109 -13.11 2.39 5.33
N SER A 110 -14.11 1.95 6.10
CA SER A 110 -15.52 2.15 5.78
C SER A 110 -16.28 3.03 6.76
N ASP A 111 -17.56 3.23 6.48
CA ASP A 111 -18.54 3.87 7.36
C ASP A 111 -19.32 2.86 8.23
N ALA A 112 -18.77 1.67 8.46
CA ALA A 112 -19.43 0.56 9.17
C ALA A 112 -19.99 0.95 10.55
N ALA A 113 -19.23 1.74 11.32
CA ALA A 113 -19.69 2.20 12.63
C ALA A 113 -20.97 3.04 12.54
N ALA A 114 -21.11 3.86 11.50
CA ALA A 114 -22.33 4.64 11.27
C ALA A 114 -23.49 3.79 10.73
N VAL A 115 -23.22 2.88 9.80
CA VAL A 115 -24.24 2.04 9.16
C VAL A 115 -24.80 0.98 10.14
N PHE A 116 -23.94 0.33 10.90
CA PHE A 116 -24.32 -0.75 11.82
C PHE A 116 -24.53 -0.29 13.26
N GLY A 117 -24.20 0.95 13.60
CA GLY A 117 -24.35 1.49 14.95
C GLY A 117 -23.43 0.85 15.99
N ALA A 118 -22.32 0.23 15.56
CA ALA A 118 -21.34 -0.46 16.40
C ALA A 118 -19.93 -0.33 15.81
N GLU A 119 -18.94 -0.25 16.69
CA GLU A 119 -17.52 -0.33 16.33
C GLU A 119 -17.03 -1.78 16.32
N ASN A 120 -15.91 -2.03 15.66
CA ASN A 120 -15.27 -3.34 15.51
C ASN A 120 -16.18 -4.40 14.87
N VAL A 121 -16.94 -3.97 13.87
CA VAL A 121 -17.82 -4.87 13.10
C VAL A 121 -16.96 -5.82 12.29
N LEU A 122 -17.11 -7.12 12.52
CA LEU A 122 -16.36 -8.15 11.81
C LEU A 122 -17.00 -8.48 10.47
N VAL A 123 -16.17 -8.69 9.45
CA VAL A 123 -16.61 -9.15 8.12
C VAL A 123 -17.43 -10.43 8.23
N ARG A 124 -16.95 -11.41 8.98
CA ARG A 124 -17.58 -12.72 9.17
C ARG A 124 -18.97 -12.69 9.85
N ASP A 125 -19.32 -11.59 10.50
CA ASP A 125 -20.60 -11.44 11.19
C ASP A 125 -21.68 -10.81 10.29
N LYS A 126 -21.35 -10.49 9.04
CA LYS A 126 -22.21 -9.83 8.07
C LYS A 126 -22.30 -10.60 6.77
N THR A 127 -23.50 -10.67 6.21
CA THR A 127 -23.73 -11.20 4.87
C THR A 127 -23.17 -10.25 3.80
N LEU A 128 -22.90 -10.75 2.60
CA LEU A 128 -22.49 -9.89 1.47
C LEU A 128 -23.51 -8.77 1.23
N ALA A 129 -24.80 -9.04 1.32
CA ALA A 129 -25.84 -8.03 1.12
C ALA A 129 -25.81 -6.90 2.16
N GLU A 130 -25.45 -7.19 3.42
CA GLU A 130 -25.21 -6.18 4.45
C GLU A 130 -23.92 -5.40 4.18
N LEU A 131 -22.84 -6.10 3.83
CA LEU A 131 -21.54 -5.50 3.52
C LEU A 131 -21.62 -4.55 2.30
N LYS A 132 -22.45 -4.88 1.32
CA LYS A 132 -22.71 -4.03 0.15
C LYS A 132 -23.38 -2.68 0.47
N GLN A 133 -23.86 -2.48 1.68
CA GLN A 133 -24.43 -1.18 2.12
C GLN A 133 -23.32 -0.16 2.48
N LEU A 134 -22.09 -0.61 2.69
CA LEU A 134 -20.98 0.21 3.16
C LEU A 134 -20.35 1.02 2.05
N ASN A 135 -19.87 2.20 2.44
CA ASN A 135 -18.88 2.97 1.70
C ASN A 135 -17.47 2.50 2.13
N MET A 136 -16.82 1.66 1.34
CA MET A 136 -15.47 1.16 1.62
C MET A 136 -14.37 2.20 1.39
N ALA A 137 -14.73 3.38 0.91
CA ALA A 137 -13.82 4.52 0.71
C ALA A 137 -14.06 5.67 1.71
N ALA A 138 -14.88 5.47 2.74
CA ALA A 138 -15.29 6.55 3.65
C ALA A 138 -14.10 7.18 4.39
N GLN A 139 -13.03 6.43 4.64
CA GLN A 139 -11.82 6.88 5.34
C GLN A 139 -10.63 7.12 4.38
N PHE A 140 -10.85 6.97 3.08
CA PHE A 140 -9.78 7.19 2.09
C PHE A 140 -9.37 8.66 2.05
N MET A 141 -8.05 8.89 2.05
CA MET A 141 -7.43 10.19 1.83
C MET A 141 -6.43 10.09 0.67
N ASN A 142 -6.54 10.99 -0.29
CA ASN A 142 -5.59 11.07 -1.38
C ASN A 142 -4.27 11.76 -0.95
N ASP A 143 -3.27 11.78 -1.82
CA ASP A 143 -1.97 12.41 -1.56
C ASP A 143 -2.04 13.91 -1.26
N ALA A 144 -3.09 14.58 -1.70
CA ALA A 144 -3.33 15.99 -1.37
C ALA A 144 -3.97 16.19 0.03
N GLY A 145 -4.24 15.08 0.76
CA GLY A 145 -4.91 15.11 2.06
C GLY A 145 -6.41 15.40 1.98
N GLU A 146 -7.03 15.15 0.83
CA GLU A 146 -8.47 15.29 0.62
C GLU A 146 -9.16 13.95 0.85
N ALA A 147 -10.36 13.98 1.42
CA ALA A 147 -11.21 12.82 1.67
C ALA A 147 -12.47 12.86 0.76
N PRO A 148 -12.33 12.54 -0.53
CA PRO A 148 -13.36 12.80 -1.54
C PRO A 148 -14.65 12.00 -1.34
N TYR A 149 -14.60 10.91 -0.59
CA TYR A 149 -15.71 9.96 -0.45
C TYR A 149 -16.37 9.96 0.92
N THR A 150 -15.82 10.69 1.91
CA THR A 150 -16.31 10.68 3.31
C THR A 150 -17.77 11.09 3.45
N GLY A 151 -18.29 11.95 2.58
CA GLY A 151 -19.67 12.43 2.63
C GLY A 151 -20.69 11.52 1.90
N LEU A 152 -20.26 10.42 1.30
CA LEU A 152 -21.15 9.51 0.55
C LEU A 152 -21.72 8.45 1.48
N HIS A 153 -23.06 8.33 1.51
CA HIS A 153 -23.78 7.36 2.34
C HIS A 153 -24.98 6.76 1.60
N GLY A 154 -25.34 5.52 1.93
CA GLY A 154 -26.50 4.83 1.38
C GLY A 154 -26.48 4.77 -0.15
N ASP A 155 -27.57 5.20 -0.80
CA ASP A 155 -27.71 5.16 -2.26
C ASP A 155 -26.78 6.13 -3.02
N ALA A 156 -26.18 7.10 -2.31
CA ALA A 156 -25.19 7.98 -2.91
C ALA A 156 -23.80 7.36 -3.09
N VAL A 157 -23.55 6.19 -2.48
CA VAL A 157 -22.29 5.46 -2.63
C VAL A 157 -22.29 4.75 -3.98
N PRO A 158 -21.37 5.06 -4.90
CA PRO A 158 -21.23 4.32 -6.16
C PRO A 158 -20.90 2.85 -5.92
N ASP A 159 -21.36 1.96 -6.79
CA ASP A 159 -21.09 0.53 -6.69
C ASP A 159 -19.59 0.20 -6.67
N GLU A 160 -18.79 0.98 -7.36
CA GLU A 160 -17.34 0.82 -7.42
C GLU A 160 -16.61 1.11 -6.10
N LEU A 161 -17.28 1.75 -5.11
CA LEU A 161 -16.76 2.01 -3.77
C LEU A 161 -17.33 1.06 -2.71
N ARG A 162 -18.10 0.06 -3.13
CA ARG A 162 -18.65 -0.96 -2.24
C ARG A 162 -17.69 -2.14 -2.11
N ILE A 163 -17.88 -2.94 -1.07
CA ILE A 163 -17.11 -4.17 -0.91
C ILE A 163 -17.29 -5.07 -2.13
N LEU A 164 -16.22 -5.71 -2.59
CA LEU A 164 -16.27 -6.69 -3.67
C LEU A 164 -16.34 -8.11 -3.13
N SER A 165 -17.14 -8.96 -3.76
CA SER A 165 -16.90 -10.39 -3.68
C SER A 165 -15.69 -10.77 -4.55
N LEU A 166 -15.07 -11.92 -4.24
CA LEU A 166 -13.99 -12.46 -5.06
C LEU A 166 -14.41 -12.64 -6.52
N ASP A 167 -15.62 -13.15 -6.76
CA ASP A 167 -16.15 -13.37 -8.11
C ASP A 167 -16.23 -12.05 -8.89
N GLU A 168 -16.80 -11.00 -8.28
CA GLU A 168 -16.89 -9.68 -8.92
C GLU A 168 -15.52 -9.09 -9.26
N GLY A 169 -14.55 -9.23 -8.34
CA GLY A 169 -13.18 -8.76 -8.56
C GLY A 169 -12.48 -9.51 -9.71
N LEU A 170 -12.57 -10.83 -9.72
CA LEU A 170 -12.00 -11.67 -10.76
C LEU A 170 -12.69 -11.47 -12.12
N ASP A 171 -14.01 -11.33 -12.16
CA ASP A 171 -14.76 -11.05 -13.39
C ASP A 171 -14.29 -9.74 -14.02
N TYR A 172 -14.11 -8.69 -13.22
CA TYR A 172 -13.57 -7.44 -13.73
C TYR A 172 -12.14 -7.61 -14.26
N LEU A 173 -11.22 -8.15 -13.47
CA LEU A 173 -9.80 -8.24 -13.83
C LEU A 173 -9.58 -9.14 -15.05
N THR A 174 -10.27 -10.27 -15.16
CA THR A 174 -10.17 -11.16 -16.32
C THR A 174 -10.73 -10.54 -17.60
N SER A 175 -11.72 -9.65 -17.47
CA SER A 175 -12.25 -8.89 -18.62
C SER A 175 -11.32 -7.75 -19.03
N ALA A 176 -10.53 -7.20 -18.10
CA ALA A 176 -9.68 -6.04 -18.32
C ALA A 176 -8.31 -6.38 -18.91
N GLY A 177 -7.78 -7.60 -18.65
CA GLY A 177 -6.47 -7.99 -19.18
C GLY A 177 -5.97 -9.34 -18.66
N ASP A 178 -4.71 -9.64 -19.01
CA ASP A 178 -3.99 -10.84 -18.54
C ASP A 178 -3.11 -10.48 -17.33
N TYR A 179 -3.71 -10.48 -16.16
CA TYR A 179 -3.05 -10.18 -14.90
C TYR A 179 -2.78 -11.45 -14.11
N ARG A 180 -1.79 -11.39 -13.23
CA ARG A 180 -1.52 -12.43 -12.22
C ARG A 180 -2.04 -11.96 -10.87
N TYR A 181 -2.32 -12.92 -9.99
CA TYR A 181 -2.91 -12.63 -8.70
C TYR A 181 -2.03 -13.14 -7.56
N ILE A 182 -1.94 -12.34 -6.51
CA ILE A 182 -1.42 -12.73 -5.20
C ILE A 182 -2.61 -12.62 -4.25
N ILE A 183 -3.08 -13.76 -3.76
CA ILE A 183 -4.28 -13.81 -2.92
C ILE A 183 -3.87 -14.22 -1.52
N GLU A 184 -4.11 -13.35 -0.55
CA GLU A 184 -3.90 -13.65 0.85
C GLU A 184 -5.23 -14.06 1.49
N ILE A 185 -5.26 -15.27 2.07
CA ILE A 185 -6.41 -15.75 2.84
C ILE A 185 -6.18 -15.37 4.28
N LYS A 186 -7.02 -14.48 4.79
CA LYS A 186 -6.95 -14.03 6.17
C LYS A 186 -7.63 -15.03 7.10
N ASP A 187 -7.17 -15.05 8.34
CA ASP A 187 -7.80 -15.88 9.38
C ASP A 187 -9.24 -15.42 9.63
N GLY A 188 -10.15 -16.39 9.61
CA GLY A 188 -11.57 -16.18 9.87
C GLY A 188 -11.87 -15.96 11.37
#